data_fd661aa403414c08b1e042d1b9c780c2
#
_entry.id   fd661aa403414c08b1e042d1b9c780c2
#
_cell.length_a   1.000
_cell.length_b   1.000
_cell.length_c   1.000
_cell.angle_alpha   90.00
_cell.angle_beta   90.00
_cell.angle_gamma   90.00
#
_symmetry.space_group_name_H-M   'P 1'
#
loop_
_entity.id
_entity.type
_entity.pdbx_description
1 polymer ?
#
loop_
_entity_poly.entity_id
_entity_poly.type
_entity_poly.pdbx_seq_one_letter_code
_entity_poly.pdbx_strand_id
1 'polypeptide(L)'
;ASLTERSTQMLSTAMQGQISGVEVTRSSGGPGNSATIRVRGVTTLSNNDPLVIIDGVPGSLNDVVASDVETMSVLKDAASASIYGSRAAAGVILITTKRAKENKFNLDYNYEYSIDKPTTRPTNGNVIDWMNVQNEIKWNDGASNPYSQYSQETINSWMANNAMDPYHYPNTDWVDLLLKNTTSHQQH
;
A
#
# COMPACT_ATOMS: atom_id res chain seq x y z
N ALA A 1 7.44 -21.84 7.93
CA ALA A 1 7.56 -21.03 6.71
C ALA A 1 8.53 -19.88 7.00
N SER A 2 9.50 -19.67 6.13
CA SER A 2 10.50 -18.62 6.31
C SER A 2 9.89 -17.28 5.90
N LEU A 3 9.62 -16.42 6.88
CA LEU A 3 9.12 -15.05 6.65
C LEU A 3 10.17 -14.15 5.97
N THR A 4 11.43 -14.59 5.98
CA THR A 4 12.60 -13.88 5.44
C THR A 4 12.80 -14.07 3.92
N GLU A 5 12.05 -14.95 3.27
CA GLU A 5 12.22 -15.20 1.82
C GLU A 5 11.60 -14.11 0.94
N ARG A 6 10.79 -13.23 1.50
CA ARG A 6 10.22 -12.10 0.76
C ARG A 6 10.91 -10.80 1.18
N SER A 7 11.48 -10.13 0.21
CA SER A 7 11.96 -8.75 0.34
C SER A 7 10.79 -7.79 0.55
N THR A 8 10.24 -7.76 1.76
CA THR A 8 9.16 -6.84 2.14
C THR A 8 9.51 -6.18 3.46
N GLN A 9 9.54 -4.86 3.46
CA GLN A 9 9.88 -4.04 4.62
C GLN A 9 8.91 -4.21 5.80
N MET A 10 7.68 -4.72 5.55
CA MET A 10 6.65 -4.84 6.58
C MET A 10 6.30 -6.29 6.86
N LEU A 11 6.37 -6.67 8.13
CA LEU A 11 5.96 -7.99 8.60
C LEU A 11 4.53 -8.35 8.19
N SER A 12 3.61 -7.37 8.21
CA SER A 12 2.23 -7.54 7.77
C SER A 12 2.11 -8.05 6.33
N THR A 13 2.99 -7.58 5.45
CA THR A 13 3.03 -7.99 4.05
C THR A 13 3.71 -9.35 3.86
N ALA A 14 4.76 -9.63 4.64
CA ALA A 14 5.46 -10.92 4.62
C ALA A 14 4.55 -12.08 5.02
N MET A 15 3.56 -11.83 5.88
CA MET A 15 2.57 -12.82 6.33
C MET A 15 1.59 -13.27 5.25
N GLN A 16 1.44 -12.53 4.15
CA GLN A 16 0.44 -12.82 3.12
C GLN A 16 0.65 -14.20 2.49
N GLY A 17 -0.34 -15.10 2.64
CA GLY A 17 -0.32 -16.46 2.12
C GLY A 17 0.58 -17.44 2.86
N GLN A 18 1.28 -17.01 3.93
CA GLN A 18 2.17 -17.86 4.72
C GLN A 18 1.44 -18.52 5.92
N ILE A 19 0.40 -17.87 6.43
CA ILE A 19 -0.29 -18.32 7.64
C ILE A 19 -1.72 -18.70 7.29
N SER A 20 -2.07 -19.96 7.53
CA SER A 20 -3.42 -20.47 7.29
C SER A 20 -4.45 -19.75 8.16
N GLY A 21 -5.54 -19.26 7.54
CA GLY A 21 -6.66 -18.59 8.21
C GLY A 21 -6.36 -17.15 8.66
N VAL A 22 -5.32 -16.55 8.08
CA VAL A 22 -5.05 -15.11 8.17
C VAL A 22 -5.25 -14.51 6.80
N GLU A 23 -6.18 -13.57 6.71
CA GLU A 23 -6.42 -12.77 5.51
C GLU A 23 -5.60 -11.48 5.62
N VAL A 24 -4.79 -11.22 4.60
CA VAL A 24 -3.98 -10.01 4.52
C VAL A 24 -4.44 -9.23 3.29
N THR A 25 -5.08 -8.10 3.51
CA THR A 25 -5.62 -7.25 2.45
C THR A 25 -4.85 -5.93 2.40
N ARG A 26 -4.42 -5.53 1.22
CA ARG A 26 -3.87 -4.20 0.98
C ARG A 26 -4.96 -3.28 0.48
N SER A 27 -5.18 -2.18 1.16
CA SER A 27 -6.13 -1.14 0.74
C SER A 27 -5.60 -0.28 -0.42
N SER A 28 -4.29 -0.28 -0.63
CA SER A 28 -3.62 0.50 -1.67
C SER A 28 -2.37 -0.22 -2.16
N GLY A 29 -2.05 -0.06 -3.44
CA GLY A 29 -0.83 -0.59 -4.08
C GLY A 29 0.41 0.30 -3.88
N GLY A 30 0.31 1.38 -3.12
CA GLY A 30 1.44 2.29 -2.88
C GLY A 30 2.54 1.65 -2.04
N PRO A 31 3.82 1.93 -2.35
CA PRO A 31 4.94 1.50 -1.52
C PRO A 31 4.80 2.03 -0.08
N GLY A 32 5.14 1.22 0.91
CA GLY A 32 5.10 1.61 2.32
C GLY A 32 3.71 1.60 2.98
N ASN A 33 2.64 1.23 2.27
CA ASN A 33 1.33 1.08 2.89
C ASN A 33 1.23 -0.22 3.67
N SER A 34 0.77 -0.12 4.92
CA SER A 34 0.49 -1.26 5.77
C SER A 34 -0.67 -2.09 5.23
N ALA A 35 -0.58 -3.41 5.41
CA ALA A 35 -1.68 -4.31 5.09
C ALA A 35 -2.63 -4.41 6.29
N THR A 36 -3.93 -4.50 6.01
CA THR A 36 -4.94 -4.87 7.01
C THR A 36 -4.94 -6.37 7.18
N ILE A 37 -4.83 -6.83 8.43
CA ILE A 37 -4.81 -8.24 8.77
C ILE A 37 -6.11 -8.62 9.48
N ARG A 38 -6.73 -9.71 9.04
CA ARG A 38 -7.90 -10.31 9.67
C ARG A 38 -7.67 -11.79 9.94
N VAL A 39 -8.00 -12.23 11.15
CA VAL A 39 -7.79 -13.63 11.55
C VAL A 39 -9.08 -14.45 11.46
N ARG A 40 -10.23 -13.86 11.68
CA ARG A 40 -11.54 -14.52 11.67
C ARG A 40 -12.54 -13.88 10.72
N GLY A 41 -12.09 -13.06 9.80
CA GLY A 41 -12.96 -12.22 8.99
C GLY A 41 -13.57 -11.07 9.80
N VAL A 42 -14.75 -10.60 9.39
CA VAL A 42 -15.47 -9.52 10.08
C VAL A 42 -16.38 -10.14 11.14
N THR A 43 -16.01 -9.99 12.40
CA THR A 43 -16.76 -10.53 13.56
C THR A 43 -17.60 -9.48 14.27
N THR A 44 -17.25 -8.20 14.12
CA THR A 44 -17.94 -7.07 14.75
C THR A 44 -18.10 -5.91 13.78
N LEU A 45 -19.06 -5.02 14.04
CA LEU A 45 -19.23 -3.78 13.27
C LEU A 45 -18.21 -2.68 13.64
N SER A 46 -17.44 -2.89 14.71
CA SER A 46 -16.44 -1.93 15.19
C SER A 46 -15.04 -2.27 14.65
N ASN A 47 -14.13 -2.69 15.52
CA ASN A 47 -12.75 -3.01 15.15
C ASN A 47 -12.59 -4.54 14.98
N ASN A 48 -12.08 -4.98 13.85
CA ASN A 48 -11.80 -6.38 13.53
C ASN A 48 -10.29 -6.68 13.43
N ASP A 49 -9.44 -5.76 13.88
CA ASP A 49 -8.00 -5.98 13.90
C ASP A 49 -7.62 -6.98 15.00
N PRO A 50 -6.76 -7.95 14.72
CA PRO A 50 -6.30 -8.88 15.73
C PRO A 50 -5.43 -8.17 16.78
N LEU A 51 -5.46 -8.67 18.01
CA LEU A 51 -4.56 -8.21 19.05
C LEU A 51 -3.14 -8.74 18.77
N VAL A 52 -2.18 -7.85 18.62
CA VAL A 52 -0.77 -8.21 18.44
C VAL A 52 -0.04 -8.14 19.78
N ILE A 53 0.66 -9.21 20.13
CA ILE A 53 1.49 -9.31 21.33
C ILE A 53 2.92 -9.60 20.91
N ILE A 54 3.84 -8.73 21.26
CA ILE A 54 5.26 -8.82 20.95
C ILE A 54 6.00 -9.05 22.28
N ASP A 55 6.63 -10.19 22.44
CA ASP A 55 7.34 -10.58 23.67
C ASP A 55 6.52 -10.42 24.97
N GLY A 56 5.21 -10.63 24.87
CA GLY A 56 4.27 -10.51 25.98
C GLY A 56 3.62 -9.13 26.14
N VAL A 57 3.99 -8.13 25.32
CA VAL A 57 3.48 -6.77 25.40
C VAL A 57 2.61 -6.47 24.18
N PRO A 58 1.43 -5.84 24.33
CA PRO A 58 0.65 -5.37 23.19
C PRO A 58 1.41 -4.34 22.35
N GLY A 59 1.44 -4.55 21.03
CA GLY A 59 2.17 -3.68 20.09
C GLY A 59 1.55 -3.70 18.70
N SER A 60 2.28 -3.16 17.71
CA SER A 60 1.90 -3.15 16.30
C SER A 60 2.80 -4.08 15.49
N LEU A 61 2.25 -4.73 14.46
CA LEU A 61 3.04 -5.50 13.51
C LEU A 61 4.07 -4.65 12.74
N ASN A 62 3.85 -3.34 12.68
CA ASN A 62 4.78 -2.42 12.03
C ASN A 62 5.99 -2.07 12.91
N ASP A 63 5.95 -2.44 14.20
CA ASP A 63 7.05 -2.19 15.15
C ASP A 63 8.12 -3.29 15.10
N VAL A 64 7.87 -4.37 14.33
CA VAL A 64 8.76 -5.53 14.26
C VAL A 64 9.20 -5.78 12.83
N VAL A 65 10.50 -5.93 12.65
CA VAL A 65 11.08 -6.32 11.36
C VAL A 65 11.02 -7.85 11.23
N ALA A 66 10.74 -8.34 10.02
CA ALA A 66 10.61 -9.79 9.79
C ALA A 66 11.89 -10.58 10.13
N SER A 67 13.06 -9.95 10.00
CA SER A 67 14.35 -10.54 10.36
C SER A 67 14.51 -10.82 11.85
N ASP A 68 13.84 -10.05 12.71
CA ASP A 68 13.98 -10.14 14.17
C ASP A 68 13.00 -11.14 14.79
N VAL A 69 12.07 -11.65 13.99
CA VAL A 69 11.10 -12.65 14.46
C VAL A 69 11.77 -14.03 14.61
N GLU A 70 11.71 -14.60 15.80
CA GLU A 70 12.08 -15.99 16.06
C GLU A 70 10.90 -16.93 15.79
N THR A 71 9.73 -16.62 16.40
CA THR A 71 8.51 -17.41 16.20
C THR A 71 7.29 -16.50 16.10
N MET A 72 6.31 -16.95 15.30
CA MET A 72 5.01 -16.32 15.22
C MET A 72 3.92 -17.38 15.34
N SER A 73 2.93 -17.08 16.17
CA SER A 73 1.78 -17.95 16.40
C SER A 73 0.48 -17.15 16.33
N VAL A 74 -0.54 -17.72 15.70
CA VAL A 74 -1.86 -17.06 15.57
C VAL A 74 -2.90 -17.88 16.34
N LEU A 75 -3.45 -17.29 17.38
CA LEU A 75 -4.51 -17.89 18.20
C LEU A 75 -5.87 -17.56 17.56
N LYS A 76 -6.46 -18.57 16.95
CA LYS A 76 -7.74 -18.45 16.24
C LYS A 76 -8.92 -18.91 17.10
N ASP A 77 -8.65 -19.71 18.14
CA ASP A 77 -9.70 -20.28 18.98
C ASP A 77 -10.03 -19.37 20.16
N ALA A 78 -11.32 -19.28 20.49
CA ALA A 78 -11.77 -18.47 21.62
C ALA A 78 -11.17 -18.93 22.95
N ALA A 79 -10.95 -20.24 23.10
CA ALA A 79 -10.35 -20.80 24.31
C ALA A 79 -8.91 -20.33 24.53
N SER A 80 -8.08 -20.39 23.46
CA SER A 80 -6.68 -19.95 23.52
C SER A 80 -6.53 -18.43 23.59
N ALA A 81 -7.47 -17.68 23.01
CA ALA A 81 -7.49 -16.22 23.06
C ALA A 81 -8.05 -15.65 24.36
N SER A 82 -8.79 -16.45 25.16
CA SER A 82 -9.51 -16.00 26.36
C SER A 82 -8.62 -15.36 27.43
N ILE A 83 -7.34 -15.79 27.53
CA ILE A 83 -6.37 -15.22 28.49
C ILE A 83 -6.06 -13.74 28.21
N TYR A 84 -6.34 -13.25 27.00
CA TYR A 84 -6.12 -11.85 26.59
C TYR A 84 -7.40 -10.99 26.68
N GLY A 85 -8.50 -11.58 27.20
CA GLY A 85 -9.76 -10.89 27.43
C GLY A 85 -10.53 -10.51 26.17
N SER A 86 -11.45 -9.54 26.30
CA SER A 86 -12.34 -9.13 25.20
C SER A 86 -11.63 -8.54 23.98
N ARG A 87 -10.42 -8.00 24.15
CA ARG A 87 -9.60 -7.46 23.06
C ARG A 87 -9.14 -8.53 22.07
N ALA A 88 -9.16 -9.81 22.47
CA ALA A 88 -8.76 -10.94 21.66
C ALA A 88 -9.90 -11.53 20.81
N ALA A 89 -11.07 -10.90 20.78
CA ALA A 89 -12.26 -11.40 20.06
C ALA A 89 -11.99 -11.58 18.55
N ALA A 90 -11.22 -10.70 17.94
CA ALA A 90 -10.82 -10.78 16.53
C ALA A 90 -9.61 -11.71 16.26
N GLY A 91 -9.10 -12.40 17.29
CA GLY A 91 -7.91 -13.24 17.26
C GLY A 91 -6.68 -12.56 17.88
N VAL A 92 -5.65 -13.36 18.14
CA VAL A 92 -4.37 -12.86 18.71
C VAL A 92 -3.22 -13.34 17.86
N ILE A 93 -2.29 -12.45 17.58
CA ILE A 93 -1.02 -12.73 16.93
C ILE A 93 0.08 -12.61 17.99
N LEU A 94 0.74 -13.72 18.29
CA LEU A 94 1.88 -13.75 19.21
C LEU A 94 3.16 -13.72 18.41
N ILE A 95 4.04 -12.80 18.74
CA ILE A 95 5.37 -12.67 18.14
C ILE A 95 6.40 -12.80 19.25
N THR A 96 7.36 -13.68 19.05
CA THR A 96 8.55 -13.77 19.88
C THR A 96 9.75 -13.34 19.07
N THR A 97 10.49 -12.38 19.58
CA THR A 97 11.70 -11.89 18.91
C THR A 97 12.92 -12.73 19.29
N LYS A 98 13.92 -12.70 18.42
CA LYS A 98 15.21 -13.36 18.65
C LYS A 98 15.88 -12.78 19.88
N ARG A 99 16.33 -13.64 20.78
CA ARG A 99 17.06 -13.22 21.99
C ARG A 99 18.51 -13.66 21.91
N ALA A 100 19.38 -12.85 22.50
CA ALA A 100 20.77 -13.23 22.69
C ALA A 100 20.88 -14.52 23.56
N LYS A 101 21.73 -15.44 23.14
CA LYS A 101 22.03 -16.67 23.88
C LYS A 101 23.28 -16.45 24.70
N GLU A 102 23.31 -16.96 25.95
CA GLU A 102 24.47 -16.89 26.79
C GLU A 102 25.71 -17.46 26.09
N ASN A 103 26.83 -16.79 26.27
CA ASN A 103 28.17 -17.18 25.75
C ASN A 103 28.26 -17.28 24.20
N LYS A 104 27.36 -16.66 23.47
CA LYS A 104 27.46 -16.55 21.99
C LYS A 104 27.36 -15.09 21.56
N PHE A 105 28.41 -14.61 20.93
CA PHE A 105 28.38 -13.37 20.20
C PHE A 105 27.97 -13.69 18.77
N ASN A 106 26.85 -13.12 18.34
CA ASN A 106 26.35 -13.16 16.94
C ASN A 106 26.30 -11.75 16.43
N LEU A 107 26.92 -11.52 15.29
CA LEU A 107 26.80 -10.28 14.53
C LEU A 107 26.16 -10.62 13.19
N ASP A 108 24.92 -10.23 13.03
CA ASP A 108 24.21 -10.37 11.77
C ASP A 108 24.12 -8.98 11.12
N TYR A 109 24.64 -8.85 9.91
CA TYR A 109 24.51 -7.63 9.10
C TYR A 109 23.68 -7.95 7.87
N ASN A 110 22.56 -7.27 7.71
CA ASN A 110 21.70 -7.39 6.54
C ASN A 110 21.57 -6.05 5.83
N TYR A 111 21.86 -6.04 4.54
CA TYR A 111 21.67 -4.87 3.69
C TYR A 111 20.68 -5.22 2.60
N GLU A 112 19.59 -4.46 2.52
CA GLU A 112 18.57 -4.62 1.50
C GLU A 112 18.46 -3.34 0.67
N TYR A 113 18.51 -3.50 -0.65
CA TYR A 113 18.26 -2.45 -1.60
C TYR A 113 17.08 -2.85 -2.48
N SER A 114 16.02 -2.07 -2.48
CA SER A 114 14.85 -2.33 -3.31
C SER A 114 14.50 -1.13 -4.19
N ILE A 115 13.94 -1.42 -5.37
CA ILE A 115 13.41 -0.43 -6.30
C ILE A 115 11.92 -0.72 -6.48
N ASP A 116 11.10 0.16 -5.97
CA ASP A 116 9.65 0.07 -6.12
C ASP A 116 9.21 0.75 -7.41
N LYS A 117 8.50 0.01 -8.25
CA LYS A 117 7.93 0.52 -9.50
C LYS A 117 6.43 0.31 -9.51
N PRO A 118 5.64 1.29 -9.95
CA PRO A 118 4.21 1.06 -10.19
C PRO A 118 4.00 -0.06 -11.20
N THR A 119 3.23 -1.07 -10.85
CA THR A 119 2.90 -2.19 -11.74
C THR A 119 1.99 -1.76 -12.89
N THR A 120 1.09 -0.84 -12.60
CA THR A 120 0.15 -0.26 -13.57
C THR A 120 0.10 1.24 -13.34
N ARG A 121 0.22 1.98 -14.42
CA ARG A 121 0.02 3.44 -14.41
C ARG A 121 -1.30 3.73 -15.12
N PRO A 122 -2.18 4.56 -14.56
CA PRO A 122 -3.33 5.04 -15.29
C PRO A 122 -2.84 5.84 -16.51
N THR A 123 -3.40 5.56 -17.67
CA THR A 123 -3.15 6.36 -18.87
C THR A 123 -4.11 7.54 -18.84
N ASN A 124 -3.59 8.71 -18.61
CA ASN A 124 -4.39 9.93 -18.75
C ASN A 124 -4.45 10.34 -20.22
N GLY A 125 -5.62 10.78 -20.65
CA GLY A 125 -5.75 11.49 -21.93
C GLY A 125 -4.94 12.79 -21.89
N ASN A 126 -4.47 13.24 -23.04
CA ASN A 126 -3.83 14.53 -23.16
C ASN A 126 -4.85 15.68 -22.99
N VAL A 127 -4.37 16.92 -22.97
CA VAL A 127 -5.24 18.10 -22.81
C VAL A 127 -6.31 18.20 -23.92
N ILE A 128 -6.02 17.74 -25.14
CA ILE A 128 -6.96 17.74 -26.27
C ILE A 128 -8.12 16.77 -25.98
N ASP A 129 -7.82 15.57 -25.49
CA ASP A 129 -8.83 14.58 -25.12
C ASP A 129 -9.74 15.14 -24.00
N TRP A 130 -9.13 15.81 -23.01
CA TRP A 130 -9.88 16.47 -21.93
C TRP A 130 -10.81 17.57 -22.46
N MET A 131 -10.34 18.44 -23.38
CA MET A 131 -11.16 19.48 -24.00
C MET A 131 -12.33 18.91 -24.79
N ASN A 132 -12.09 17.82 -25.54
CA ASN A 132 -13.14 17.13 -26.30
C ASN A 132 -14.20 16.54 -25.35
N VAL A 133 -13.78 15.88 -24.27
CA VAL A 133 -14.69 15.35 -23.25
C VAL A 133 -15.53 16.49 -22.61
N GLN A 134 -14.92 17.62 -22.30
CA GLN A 134 -15.64 18.77 -21.75
C GLN A 134 -16.68 19.33 -22.75
N ASN A 135 -16.32 19.38 -24.00
CA ASN A 135 -17.28 19.79 -25.08
C ASN A 135 -18.43 18.77 -25.21
N GLU A 136 -18.13 17.47 -25.13
CA GLU A 136 -19.14 16.40 -25.19
C GLU A 136 -20.10 16.47 -23.99
N ILE A 137 -19.57 16.68 -22.79
CA ILE A 137 -20.40 16.88 -21.59
C ILE A 137 -21.36 18.06 -21.80
N LYS A 138 -20.87 19.22 -22.27
CA LYS A 138 -21.70 20.39 -22.52
C LYS A 138 -22.73 20.16 -23.62
N TRP A 139 -22.37 19.44 -24.67
CA TRP A 139 -23.28 19.04 -25.72
C TRP A 139 -24.41 18.15 -25.20
N ASN A 140 -24.10 17.15 -24.39
CA ASN A 140 -25.07 16.26 -23.77
C ASN A 140 -25.98 16.99 -22.76
N ASP A 141 -25.49 18.04 -22.12
CA ASP A 141 -26.27 18.94 -21.24
C ASP A 141 -27.20 19.92 -22.00
N GLY A 142 -27.26 19.83 -23.33
CA GLY A 142 -28.18 20.62 -24.17
C GLY A 142 -27.59 21.92 -24.73
N ALA A 143 -26.27 22.04 -24.81
CA ALA A 143 -25.67 23.18 -25.51
C ALA A 143 -26.03 23.17 -26.99
N SER A 144 -26.19 24.35 -27.56
CA SER A 144 -26.59 24.55 -28.96
C SER A 144 -25.45 24.28 -29.97
N ASN A 145 -24.23 24.15 -29.51
CA ASN A 145 -23.03 23.92 -30.32
C ASN A 145 -22.13 22.87 -29.64
N PRO A 146 -21.65 21.84 -30.38
CA PRO A 146 -20.73 20.82 -29.83
C PRO A 146 -19.38 21.38 -29.36
N TYR A 147 -19.00 22.58 -29.81
CA TYR A 147 -17.76 23.26 -29.39
C TYR A 147 -18.04 24.49 -28.53
N SER A 148 -19.04 24.42 -27.66
CA SER A 148 -19.49 25.55 -26.83
C SER A 148 -18.50 25.90 -25.69
N GLN A 149 -17.74 24.95 -25.19
CA GLN A 149 -16.77 25.17 -24.11
C GLN A 149 -15.39 25.53 -24.65
N TYR A 150 -14.90 24.76 -25.61
CA TYR A 150 -13.62 24.96 -26.29
C TYR A 150 -13.85 24.96 -27.79
N SER A 151 -13.43 26.04 -28.48
CA SER A 151 -13.57 26.12 -29.94
C SER A 151 -12.68 25.13 -30.65
N GLN A 152 -13.08 24.68 -31.82
CA GLN A 152 -12.29 23.79 -32.67
C GLN A 152 -10.92 24.39 -33.00
N GLU A 153 -10.85 25.72 -33.19
CA GLU A 153 -9.60 26.44 -33.45
C GLU A 153 -8.67 26.38 -32.26
N THR A 154 -9.19 26.58 -31.03
CA THR A 154 -8.42 26.48 -29.78
C THR A 154 -7.86 25.08 -29.64
N ILE A 155 -8.65 24.04 -29.83
CA ILE A 155 -8.24 22.64 -29.74
C ILE A 155 -7.12 22.35 -30.74
N ASN A 156 -7.29 22.74 -32.00
CA ASN A 156 -6.32 22.46 -33.05
C ASN A 156 -4.98 23.20 -32.87
N SER A 157 -5.00 24.40 -32.29
CA SER A 157 -3.78 25.21 -32.08
C SER A 157 -3.09 24.95 -30.74
N TRP A 158 -3.73 24.26 -29.79
CA TRP A 158 -3.21 24.12 -28.43
C TRP A 158 -1.82 23.51 -28.37
N MET A 159 -1.60 22.40 -29.06
CA MET A 159 -0.30 21.71 -29.03
C MET A 159 0.82 22.54 -29.69
N ALA A 160 0.49 23.27 -30.74
CA ALA A 160 1.44 24.19 -31.36
C ALA A 160 1.81 25.35 -30.42
N ASN A 161 0.82 25.88 -29.73
CA ASN A 161 0.99 26.95 -28.75
C ASN A 161 1.74 26.45 -27.50
N ASN A 162 1.48 25.22 -27.05
CA ASN A 162 2.25 24.59 -25.95
C ASN A 162 3.74 24.55 -26.23
N ALA A 163 4.15 24.28 -27.49
CA ALA A 163 5.56 24.24 -27.87
C ALA A 163 6.24 25.62 -27.75
N MET A 164 5.49 26.72 -27.90
CA MET A 164 5.99 28.08 -27.79
C MET A 164 5.88 28.66 -26.36
N ASP A 165 4.78 28.37 -25.69
CA ASP A 165 4.46 28.85 -24.35
C ASP A 165 3.76 27.77 -23.49
N PRO A 166 4.53 26.86 -22.89
CA PRO A 166 3.98 25.78 -22.08
C PRO A 166 3.34 26.25 -20.77
N TYR A 167 3.58 27.50 -20.37
CA TYR A 167 2.98 28.06 -19.15
C TYR A 167 1.49 28.42 -19.36
N HIS A 168 1.16 29.06 -20.48
CA HIS A 168 -0.22 29.44 -20.81
C HIS A 168 -0.99 28.31 -21.49
N TYR A 169 -0.31 27.38 -22.16
CA TYR A 169 -0.89 26.22 -22.83
C TYR A 169 -0.36 24.90 -22.25
N PRO A 170 -0.66 24.59 -20.97
CA PRO A 170 -0.09 23.42 -20.31
C PRO A 170 -0.58 22.09 -20.92
N ASN A 171 0.32 21.11 -20.99
CA ASN A 171 0.03 19.72 -21.32
C ASN A 171 0.88 18.80 -20.42
N THR A 172 0.72 18.93 -19.10
CA THR A 172 1.53 18.22 -18.13
C THR A 172 0.90 16.87 -17.79
N ASP A 173 1.62 15.80 -17.97
CA ASP A 173 1.25 14.49 -17.43
C ASP A 173 1.62 14.43 -15.94
N TRP A 174 0.64 14.72 -15.09
CA TRP A 174 0.78 14.69 -13.64
C TRP A 174 1.07 13.29 -13.10
N VAL A 175 0.57 12.25 -13.77
CA VAL A 175 0.80 10.87 -13.36
C VAL A 175 2.28 10.52 -13.54
N ASP A 176 2.86 10.85 -14.69
CA ASP A 176 4.27 10.61 -14.94
C ASP A 176 5.18 11.47 -14.06
N LEU A 177 4.75 12.68 -13.75
CA LEU A 177 5.49 13.59 -12.87
C LEU A 177 5.50 13.10 -11.41
N LEU A 178 4.40 12.57 -10.91
CA LEU A 178 4.20 12.18 -9.50
C LEU A 178 4.57 10.72 -9.24
N LEU A 179 4.28 9.81 -10.17
CA LEU A 179 4.56 8.38 -10.03
C LEU A 179 5.96 8.01 -10.53
N LYS A 180 6.97 8.55 -9.86
CA LYS A 180 8.37 8.17 -10.09
C LYS A 180 8.71 6.87 -9.35
N ASN A 181 9.72 6.16 -9.85
CA ASN A 181 10.29 5.03 -9.12
C ASN A 181 10.90 5.51 -7.82
N THR A 182 10.63 4.80 -6.73
CA THR A 182 11.23 5.06 -5.42
C THR A 182 12.29 4.01 -5.11
N THR A 183 13.34 4.42 -4.42
CA THR A 183 14.38 3.52 -3.90
C THR A 183 14.30 3.54 -2.39
N SER A 184 14.40 2.36 -1.78
CA SER A 184 14.52 2.23 -0.33
C SER A 184 15.82 1.51 0.04
N HIS A 185 16.41 1.94 1.14
CA HIS A 185 17.61 1.35 1.72
C HIS A 185 17.29 0.95 3.15
N GLN A 186 17.64 -0.27 3.51
CA GLN A 186 17.46 -0.77 4.86
C GLN A 186 18.75 -1.42 5.33
N GLN A 187 19.19 -1.06 6.56
CA GLN A 187 20.35 -1.63 7.23
C GLN A 187 19.89 -2.17 8.59
N HIS A 188 20.25 -3.40 8.90
CA HIS A 188 19.97 -4.06 10.18
C HIS A 188 21.21 -4.75 10.74
#